data_2b36a0705c992661c773e4f831a82591
#
_entry.id   2b36a0705c992661c773e4f831a82591
#
_cell.length_a   1.000
_cell.length_b   1.000
_cell.length_c   1.000
_cell.angle_alpha   90.00
_cell.angle_beta   90.00
_cell.angle_gamma   90.00
#
_symmetry.space_group_name_H-M   'P 1'
#
loop_
_entity.id
_entity.type
_entity.pdbx_description
1 polymer ?
#
loop_
_entity_poly.entity_id
_entity_poly.type
_entity_poly.pdbx_seq_one_letter_code
_entity_poly.pdbx_strand_id
1 'polypeptide(L)'
;LDGNGKRQYDYGNTTGYVRPSGGYGGRHTIAENEFSDERFARNVFNGRTYAEVKLYDGLKLTTNFAADIQNRMDLTYQNKIIGDGAPAGRSTKQNQLLTNYTFNQLLTYNKKVKESNFDVLLGHENYSNNEDFLTGTRQGQVVDGNFELINFTTTTNLESSQDNHRIESY
;
A
#
# COMPACT_ATOMS: atom_id res chain seq x y z
N LEU A 1 -6.87 34.23 -15.67
CA LEU A 1 -7.81 33.38 -16.41
C LEU A 1 -7.66 33.69 -17.90
N ASP A 2 -7.67 32.68 -18.73
CA ASP A 2 -7.80 32.86 -20.17
C ASP A 2 -9.23 33.30 -20.56
N GLY A 3 -9.46 33.59 -21.84
CA GLY A 3 -10.78 34.01 -22.33
C GLY A 3 -11.91 33.00 -22.11
N ASN A 4 -11.59 31.77 -21.68
CA ASN A 4 -12.52 30.69 -21.36
C ASN A 4 -12.67 30.46 -19.83
N GLY A 5 -12.08 31.34 -19.01
CA GLY A 5 -12.14 31.24 -17.56
C GLY A 5 -11.19 30.20 -16.94
N LYS A 6 -10.28 29.60 -17.71
CA LYS A 6 -9.28 28.66 -17.22
C LYS A 6 -8.11 29.42 -16.58
N ARG A 7 -7.59 28.89 -15.47
CA ARG A 7 -6.41 29.48 -14.82
C ARG A 7 -5.21 29.44 -15.75
N GLN A 8 -4.52 30.57 -15.83
CA GLN A 8 -3.22 30.67 -16.46
C GLN A 8 -2.15 30.85 -15.38
N TYR A 9 -1.04 30.18 -15.58
CA TYR A 9 0.11 30.26 -14.70
C TYR A 9 1.28 30.88 -15.43
N ASP A 10 1.90 31.86 -14.83
CA ASP A 10 3.19 32.39 -15.30
C ASP A 10 4.32 31.54 -14.71
N TYR A 11 4.75 30.52 -15.47
CA TYR A 11 5.90 29.69 -15.12
C TYR A 11 7.13 29.98 -15.98
N GLY A 12 7.16 31.19 -16.59
CA GLY A 12 8.27 31.67 -17.37
C GLY A 12 8.16 31.42 -18.87
N ASN A 13 9.18 31.85 -19.60
CA ASN A 13 9.23 31.78 -21.05
C ASN A 13 9.37 30.31 -21.52
N THR A 14 8.54 29.91 -22.48
CA THR A 14 8.51 28.54 -23.03
C THR A 14 9.76 28.13 -23.78
N THR A 15 10.65 29.04 -24.13
CA THR A 15 11.89 28.79 -24.86
C THR A 15 13.14 28.71 -23.99
N GLY A 16 13.04 28.94 -22.72
CA GLY A 16 14.13 28.84 -21.78
C GLY A 16 13.63 29.26 -20.42
N TYR A 17 13.62 28.32 -19.51
CA TYR A 17 13.28 28.59 -18.14
C TYR A 17 14.25 29.63 -17.56
N VAL A 18 13.84 30.88 -17.45
CA VAL A 18 14.59 31.89 -16.72
C VAL A 18 14.20 31.83 -15.25
N ARG A 19 15.10 31.38 -14.42
CA ARG A 19 14.90 31.43 -12.96
C ARG A 19 14.63 32.87 -12.55
N PRO A 20 13.52 33.15 -11.85
CA PRO A 20 13.41 34.44 -11.15
C PRO A 20 14.61 34.55 -10.19
N SER A 21 15.28 35.67 -10.19
CA SER A 21 16.40 35.94 -9.28
C SER A 21 15.92 35.75 -7.83
N GLY A 22 16.45 34.76 -7.13
CA GLY A 22 16.10 34.45 -5.74
C GLY A 22 15.02 33.38 -5.52
N GLY A 23 14.44 32.78 -6.56
CA GLY A 23 13.45 31.70 -6.44
C GLY A 23 14.06 30.31 -6.53
N TYR A 24 13.44 29.32 -5.90
CA TYR A 24 13.74 27.90 -6.07
C TYR A 24 13.44 27.49 -7.51
N GLY A 25 14.47 27.43 -8.29
CA GLY A 25 14.62 27.02 -9.66
C GLY A 25 13.44 26.38 -10.37
N GLY A 26 12.47 27.17 -10.82
CA GLY A 26 11.52 26.69 -11.76
C GLY A 26 10.29 25.98 -11.22
N ARG A 27 10.08 26.03 -9.96
CA ARG A 27 8.94 25.40 -9.32
C ARG A 27 7.78 26.40 -9.22
N HIS A 28 6.64 26.00 -9.76
CA HIS A 28 5.38 26.68 -9.53
C HIS A 28 4.40 25.67 -8.92
N THR A 29 4.43 25.54 -7.60
CA THR A 29 3.74 24.47 -6.85
C THR A 29 2.25 24.33 -7.21
N ILE A 30 1.55 25.47 -7.42
CA ILE A 30 0.12 25.42 -7.79
C ILE A 30 -0.06 24.79 -9.19
N ALA A 31 0.76 25.20 -10.16
CA ALA A 31 0.68 24.65 -11.52
C ALA A 31 1.13 23.18 -11.54
N GLU A 32 2.18 22.82 -10.81
CA GLU A 32 2.63 21.43 -10.68
C GLU A 32 1.52 20.54 -10.13
N ASN A 33 0.82 20.96 -9.08
CA ASN A 33 -0.28 20.22 -8.49
C ASN A 33 -1.51 20.14 -9.42
N GLU A 34 -1.80 21.20 -10.19
CA GLU A 34 -2.95 21.20 -11.09
C GLU A 34 -2.73 20.33 -12.33
N PHE A 35 -1.48 20.22 -12.81
CA PHE A 35 -1.15 19.45 -14.01
C PHE A 35 -0.69 18.03 -13.71
N SER A 36 -0.34 17.73 -12.47
CA SER A 36 0.04 16.40 -12.01
C SER A 36 -1.17 15.69 -11.40
N ASP A 37 -1.06 14.37 -11.18
CA ASP A 37 -2.13 13.58 -10.60
C ASP A 37 -1.52 12.58 -9.60
N GLU A 38 -2.13 12.49 -8.44
CA GLU A 38 -1.77 11.53 -7.42
C GLU A 38 -3.02 10.85 -6.90
N ARG A 39 -3.05 9.52 -7.00
CA ARG A 39 -4.18 8.70 -6.58
C ARG A 39 -3.69 7.51 -5.80
N PHE A 40 -4.45 7.13 -4.78
CA PHE A 40 -4.27 5.84 -4.15
C PHE A 40 -5.61 5.12 -3.96
N ALA A 41 -5.56 3.81 -4.02
CA ALA A 41 -6.67 2.94 -3.67
C ALA A 41 -6.18 1.91 -2.66
N ARG A 42 -6.95 1.72 -1.59
CA ARG A 42 -6.64 0.73 -0.56
C ARG A 42 -7.86 -0.14 -0.31
N ASN A 43 -7.69 -1.44 -0.54
CA ASN A 43 -8.70 -2.44 -0.24
C ASN A 43 -8.24 -3.24 0.97
N VAL A 44 -9.09 -3.38 1.97
CA VAL A 44 -8.79 -4.08 3.22
C VAL A 44 -9.87 -5.10 3.50
N PHE A 45 -9.46 -6.32 3.77
CA PHE A 45 -10.29 -7.38 4.29
C PHE A 45 -9.72 -7.84 5.63
N ASN A 46 -10.54 -7.76 6.69
CA ASN A 46 -10.21 -8.26 8.01
C ASN A 46 -11.29 -9.26 8.42
N GLY A 47 -10.88 -10.49 8.67
CA GLY A 47 -11.79 -11.56 9.06
C GLY A 47 -11.26 -12.34 10.26
N ARG A 48 -12.16 -12.65 11.19
CA ARG A 48 -11.85 -13.49 12.36
C ARG A 48 -12.96 -14.49 12.57
N THR A 49 -12.57 -15.72 12.87
CA THR A 49 -13.49 -16.78 13.22
C THR A 49 -12.89 -17.65 14.31
N TYR A 50 -13.74 -18.32 15.05
CA TYR A 50 -13.30 -19.28 16.06
C TYR A 50 -14.23 -20.49 16.09
N ALA A 51 -13.71 -21.61 16.58
CA ALA A 51 -14.47 -22.80 16.88
C ALA A 51 -14.07 -23.29 18.29
N GLU A 52 -15.05 -23.74 19.04
CA GLU A 52 -14.87 -24.30 20.36
C GLU A 52 -15.51 -25.68 20.44
N VAL A 53 -14.75 -26.66 20.90
CA VAL A 53 -15.21 -28.05 21.04
C VAL A 53 -14.90 -28.54 22.45
N LYS A 54 -15.92 -29.01 23.14
CA LYS A 54 -15.75 -29.75 24.40
C LYS A 54 -15.39 -31.20 24.04
N LEU A 55 -14.15 -31.58 24.33
CA LEU A 55 -13.66 -32.93 24.05
C LEU A 55 -14.06 -33.93 25.12
N TYR A 56 -14.02 -33.47 26.36
CA TYR A 56 -14.36 -34.26 27.53
C TYR A 56 -14.79 -33.33 28.69
N ASP A 57 -15.26 -33.91 29.80
CA ASP A 57 -15.61 -33.13 31.00
C ASP A 57 -14.37 -32.40 31.54
N GLY A 58 -14.46 -31.07 31.55
CA GLY A 58 -13.37 -30.16 31.89
C GLY A 58 -12.33 -29.92 30.76
N LEU A 59 -12.35 -30.66 29.66
CA LEU A 59 -11.39 -30.52 28.58
C LEU A 59 -12.03 -29.83 27.34
N LYS A 60 -11.48 -28.71 26.92
CA LYS A 60 -11.98 -27.89 25.82
C LYS A 60 -10.85 -27.51 24.86
N LEU A 61 -11.11 -27.63 23.58
CA LEU A 61 -10.27 -27.11 22.51
C LEU A 61 -10.93 -25.87 21.91
N THR A 62 -10.18 -24.78 21.84
CA THR A 62 -10.58 -23.55 21.13
C THR A 62 -9.58 -23.31 20.01
N THR A 63 -10.08 -23.09 18.79
CA THR A 63 -9.27 -22.70 17.66
C THR A 63 -9.72 -21.33 17.16
N ASN A 64 -8.77 -20.43 16.90
CA ASN A 64 -9.05 -19.12 16.33
C ASN A 64 -8.27 -18.96 15.02
N PHE A 65 -8.91 -18.39 14.02
CA PHE A 65 -8.32 -18.03 12.76
C PHE A 65 -8.59 -16.56 12.47
N ALA A 66 -7.55 -15.81 12.10
CA ALA A 66 -7.65 -14.44 11.63
C ALA A 66 -6.94 -14.30 10.29
N ALA A 67 -7.52 -13.50 9.41
CA ALA A 67 -6.93 -13.10 8.14
C ALA A 67 -7.07 -11.59 7.98
N ASP A 68 -5.95 -10.91 7.72
CA ASP A 68 -5.90 -9.49 7.42
C ASP A 68 -5.19 -9.32 6.07
N ILE A 69 -5.95 -8.93 5.05
CA ILE A 69 -5.47 -8.77 3.68
C ILE A 69 -5.64 -7.30 3.29
N GLN A 70 -4.55 -6.68 2.87
CA GLN A 70 -4.53 -5.30 2.42
C GLN A 70 -3.87 -5.23 1.05
N ASN A 71 -4.58 -4.69 0.07
CA ASN A 71 -4.02 -4.32 -1.22
C ASN A 71 -4.03 -2.80 -1.35
N ARG A 72 -2.86 -2.20 -1.57
CA ARG A 72 -2.66 -0.79 -1.83
C ARG A 72 -2.11 -0.60 -3.24
N MET A 73 -2.74 0.29 -3.98
CA MET A 73 -2.31 0.73 -5.31
C MET A 73 -2.12 2.23 -5.29
N ASP A 74 -0.95 2.70 -5.68
CA ASP A 74 -0.62 4.12 -5.81
C ASP A 74 -0.30 4.43 -7.28
N LEU A 75 -0.78 5.58 -7.75
CA LEU A 75 -0.43 6.18 -9.02
C LEU A 75 0.07 7.60 -8.76
N THR A 76 1.25 7.92 -9.23
CA THR A 76 1.80 9.28 -9.24
C THR A 76 2.14 9.67 -10.67
N TYR A 77 1.49 10.68 -11.18
CA TYR A 77 1.82 11.29 -12.46
C TYR A 77 2.42 12.67 -12.24
N GLN A 78 3.60 12.89 -12.79
CA GLN A 78 4.28 14.18 -12.84
C GLN A 78 4.21 14.71 -14.27
N ASN A 79 3.66 15.92 -14.40
CA ASN A 79 3.33 16.50 -15.69
C ASN A 79 4.57 16.83 -16.55
N LYS A 80 4.36 16.94 -17.87
CA LYS A 80 5.42 17.25 -18.83
C LYS A 80 5.68 18.74 -19.06
N ILE A 81 4.91 19.62 -18.38
CA ILE A 81 4.95 21.06 -18.62
C ILE A 81 5.94 21.75 -17.69
N ILE A 82 5.91 21.38 -16.40
CA ILE A 82 6.69 22.05 -15.36
C ILE A 82 7.05 21.04 -14.25
N GLY A 83 8.14 21.31 -13.54
CA GLY A 83 8.60 20.50 -12.41
C GLY A 83 9.43 19.28 -12.83
N ASP A 84 9.47 18.27 -11.95
CA ASP A 84 10.37 17.12 -12.10
C ASP A 84 10.01 16.17 -13.26
N GLY A 85 8.76 16.21 -13.73
CA GLY A 85 8.32 15.40 -14.86
C GLY A 85 8.64 16.03 -16.22
N ALA A 86 8.92 17.33 -16.27
CA ALA A 86 9.15 18.05 -17.53
C ALA A 86 10.52 17.71 -18.14
N PRO A 87 10.63 17.69 -19.49
CA PRO A 87 9.56 17.91 -20.48
C PRO A 87 8.84 16.63 -20.91
N ALA A 88 9.18 15.47 -20.37
CA ALA A 88 8.74 14.18 -20.87
C ALA A 88 7.42 13.67 -20.26
N GLY A 89 7.09 14.12 -19.06
CA GLY A 89 6.07 13.49 -18.21
C GLY A 89 6.53 12.15 -17.65
N ARG A 90 6.18 11.86 -16.42
CA ARG A 90 6.58 10.62 -15.74
C ARG A 90 5.39 10.04 -14.96
N SER A 91 5.17 8.74 -15.11
CA SER A 91 4.17 8.01 -14.33
C SER A 91 4.83 6.91 -13.51
N THR A 92 4.47 6.83 -12.25
CA THR A 92 4.86 5.76 -11.33
C THR A 92 3.62 5.05 -10.84
N LYS A 93 3.63 3.72 -10.90
CA LYS A 93 2.62 2.87 -10.28
C LYS A 93 3.27 1.94 -9.29
N GLN A 94 2.65 1.82 -8.12
CA GLN A 94 3.06 0.89 -7.08
C GLN A 94 1.87 0.02 -6.68
N ASN A 95 2.14 -1.25 -6.43
CA ASN A 95 1.20 -2.19 -5.84
C ASN A 95 1.86 -2.88 -4.66
N GLN A 96 1.20 -2.87 -3.52
CA GLN A 96 1.62 -3.56 -2.30
C GLN A 96 0.47 -4.43 -1.82
N LEU A 97 0.71 -5.74 -1.76
CA LEU A 97 -0.21 -6.72 -1.19
C LEU A 97 0.38 -7.23 0.12
N LEU A 98 -0.30 -6.93 1.22
CA LEU A 98 0.03 -7.45 2.54
C LEU A 98 -1.01 -8.49 2.94
N THR A 99 -0.54 -9.69 3.31
CA THR A 99 -1.41 -10.80 3.71
C THR A 99 -0.93 -11.39 5.02
N ASN A 100 -1.75 -11.24 6.07
CA ASN A 100 -1.46 -11.76 7.39
C ASN A 100 -2.46 -12.85 7.76
N TYR A 101 -1.96 -13.96 8.28
CA TYR A 101 -2.76 -15.02 8.86
C TYR A 101 -2.29 -15.32 10.28
N THR A 102 -3.24 -15.45 11.17
CA THR A 102 -2.99 -15.96 12.53
C THR A 102 -3.88 -17.15 12.77
N PHE A 103 -3.28 -18.23 13.21
CA PHE A 103 -4.00 -19.44 13.61
C PHE A 103 -3.51 -19.87 14.98
N ASN A 104 -4.40 -19.89 15.98
CA ASN A 104 -4.06 -20.37 17.29
C ASN A 104 -5.00 -21.48 17.78
N GLN A 105 -4.46 -22.35 18.62
CA GLN A 105 -5.15 -23.44 19.24
C GLN A 105 -4.87 -23.38 20.75
N LEU A 106 -5.93 -23.46 21.52
CA LEU A 106 -5.89 -23.43 22.99
C LEU A 106 -6.58 -24.67 23.54
N LEU A 107 -5.84 -25.51 24.21
CA LEU A 107 -6.39 -26.64 24.95
C LEU A 107 -6.46 -26.26 26.43
N THR A 108 -7.67 -26.18 26.95
CA THR A 108 -7.93 -25.87 28.39
C THR A 108 -8.48 -27.10 29.10
N TYR A 109 -7.93 -27.38 30.26
CA TYR A 109 -8.43 -28.42 31.16
C TYR A 109 -8.69 -27.85 32.55
N ASN A 110 -9.94 -27.95 32.99
CA ASN A 110 -10.38 -27.50 34.30
C ASN A 110 -10.92 -28.69 35.10
N LYS A 111 -10.39 -28.93 36.26
CA LYS A 111 -10.83 -30.01 37.16
C LYS A 111 -10.88 -29.58 38.61
N LYS A 112 -12.02 -29.81 39.22
CA LYS A 112 -12.15 -29.68 40.69
C LYS A 112 -11.95 -31.03 41.34
N VAL A 113 -10.98 -31.08 42.25
CA VAL A 113 -10.71 -32.28 43.07
C VAL A 113 -10.80 -31.86 44.55
N LYS A 114 -11.87 -32.30 45.22
CA LYS A 114 -12.22 -31.89 46.60
C LYS A 114 -12.32 -30.33 46.68
N GLU A 115 -11.45 -29.70 47.45
CA GLU A 115 -11.41 -28.25 47.66
C GLU A 115 -10.44 -27.51 46.69
N SER A 116 -9.70 -28.25 45.89
CA SER A 116 -8.70 -27.71 44.95
C SER A 116 -9.23 -27.65 43.53
N ASN A 117 -8.97 -26.54 42.83
CA ASN A 117 -9.24 -26.38 41.41
C ASN A 117 -7.91 -26.45 40.65
N PHE A 118 -7.87 -27.23 39.60
CA PHE A 118 -6.74 -27.34 38.67
C PHE A 118 -7.17 -26.78 37.34
N ASP A 119 -6.41 -25.78 36.88
CA ASP A 119 -6.56 -25.15 35.55
C ASP A 119 -5.27 -25.30 34.80
N VAL A 120 -5.33 -25.95 33.64
CA VAL A 120 -4.19 -26.14 32.73
C VAL A 120 -4.52 -25.55 31.37
N LEU A 121 -3.62 -24.76 30.83
CA LEU A 121 -3.71 -24.19 29.53
C LEU A 121 -2.48 -24.59 28.71
N LEU A 122 -2.70 -25.17 27.51
CA LEU A 122 -1.70 -25.38 26.49
C LEU A 122 -2.11 -24.58 25.27
N GLY A 123 -1.18 -23.80 24.73
CA GLY A 123 -1.43 -22.95 23.58
C GLY A 123 -0.40 -23.19 22.50
N HIS A 124 -0.85 -23.07 21.24
CA HIS A 124 0.01 -23.01 20.07
C HIS A 124 -0.50 -21.90 19.17
N GLU A 125 0.39 -21.05 18.68
CA GLU A 125 0.08 -19.99 17.72
C GLU A 125 1.03 -20.04 16.53
N ASN A 126 0.45 -19.93 15.34
CA ASN A 126 1.16 -19.73 14.10
C ASN A 126 0.73 -18.38 13.50
N TYR A 127 1.70 -17.52 13.26
CA TYR A 127 1.54 -16.25 12.55
C TYR A 127 2.33 -16.26 11.26
N SER A 128 1.70 -15.85 10.16
CA SER A 128 2.33 -15.68 8.85
C SER A 128 2.03 -14.28 8.30
N ASN A 129 3.08 -13.59 7.89
CA ASN A 129 3.02 -12.32 7.20
C ASN A 129 3.70 -12.48 5.84
N ASN A 130 3.00 -12.11 4.77
CA ASN A 130 3.54 -12.06 3.42
C ASN A 130 3.31 -10.67 2.86
N GLU A 131 4.35 -10.08 2.31
CA GLU A 131 4.32 -8.80 1.62
C GLU A 131 4.85 -8.97 0.20
N ASP A 132 4.02 -8.62 -0.79
CA ASP A 132 4.39 -8.53 -2.19
C ASP A 132 4.38 -7.06 -2.61
N PHE A 133 5.48 -6.60 -3.15
CA PHE A 133 5.66 -5.23 -3.62
C PHE A 133 6.08 -5.21 -5.09
N LEU A 134 5.44 -4.34 -5.87
CA LEU A 134 5.78 -4.07 -7.27
C LEU A 134 5.71 -2.57 -7.50
N THR A 135 6.75 -1.99 -8.09
CA THR A 135 6.75 -0.61 -8.56
C THR A 135 7.31 -0.51 -9.97
N GLY A 136 6.71 0.34 -10.77
CA GLY A 136 7.17 0.67 -12.10
C GLY A 136 7.08 2.16 -12.37
N THR A 137 8.14 2.73 -12.95
CA THR A 137 8.20 4.13 -13.36
C THR A 137 8.57 4.21 -14.83
N ARG A 138 7.79 4.97 -15.59
CA ARG A 138 8.07 5.25 -16.99
C ARG A 138 7.93 6.75 -17.30
N GLN A 139 8.68 7.22 -18.28
CA GLN A 139 8.67 8.59 -18.78
C GLN A 139 8.46 8.63 -20.28
N GLY A 140 8.14 9.82 -20.82
CA GLY A 140 7.88 10.03 -22.24
C GLY A 140 6.41 9.73 -22.56
N GLN A 141 5.51 10.56 -22.05
CA GLN A 141 4.07 10.44 -22.27
C GLN A 141 3.71 10.63 -23.76
N VAL A 142 2.96 9.70 -24.32
CA VAL A 142 2.53 9.71 -25.72
C VAL A 142 1.20 10.44 -25.89
N VAL A 143 0.20 10.08 -25.11
CA VAL A 143 -1.16 10.64 -25.17
C VAL A 143 -1.48 11.36 -23.87
N ASP A 144 -1.95 12.61 -23.95
CA ASP A 144 -2.32 13.40 -22.80
C ASP A 144 -3.57 12.84 -22.09
N GLY A 145 -3.59 12.97 -20.76
CA GLY A 145 -4.72 12.50 -19.94
C GLY A 145 -4.74 10.99 -19.67
N ASN A 146 -3.83 10.21 -20.26
CA ASN A 146 -3.67 8.80 -19.93
C ASN A 146 -2.38 8.60 -19.12
N PHE A 147 -2.52 8.18 -17.86
CA PHE A 147 -1.41 8.01 -16.91
C PHE A 147 -0.99 6.54 -16.74
N GLU A 148 -1.53 5.61 -17.54
CA GLU A 148 -1.14 4.21 -17.55
C GLU A 148 0.30 4.04 -18.06
N LEU A 149 1.08 3.17 -17.43
CA LEU A 149 2.50 2.97 -17.79
C LEU A 149 2.71 2.61 -19.25
N ILE A 150 1.74 1.95 -19.89
CA ILE A 150 1.80 1.60 -21.32
C ILE A 150 1.85 2.83 -22.23
N ASN A 151 1.36 3.98 -21.74
CA ASN A 151 1.34 5.25 -22.47
C ASN A 151 2.67 6.02 -22.41
N PHE A 152 3.72 5.42 -21.86
CA PHE A 152 5.03 6.06 -21.72
C PHE A 152 6.09 5.22 -22.43
N THR A 153 7.03 5.87 -23.10
CA THR A 153 7.99 5.21 -24.02
C THR A 153 9.15 4.55 -23.31
N THR A 154 9.64 5.14 -22.19
CA THR A 154 10.91 4.72 -21.58
C THR A 154 10.68 4.28 -20.13
N THR A 155 11.12 3.08 -19.80
CA THR A 155 11.15 2.58 -18.40
C THR A 155 12.37 3.15 -17.69
N THR A 156 12.16 3.78 -16.54
CA THR A 156 13.23 4.36 -15.71
C THR A 156 13.43 3.60 -14.42
N ASN A 157 12.39 2.91 -13.94
CA ASN A 157 12.49 2.00 -12.80
C ASN A 157 11.49 0.85 -12.95
N LEU A 158 11.89 -0.35 -12.54
CA LEU A 158 11.02 -1.52 -12.38
C LEU A 158 11.62 -2.38 -11.27
N GLU A 159 10.90 -2.51 -10.18
CA GLU A 159 11.34 -3.26 -9.01
C GLU A 159 10.20 -4.12 -8.47
N SER A 160 10.55 -5.29 -7.96
CA SER A 160 9.63 -6.13 -7.20
C SER A 160 10.38 -6.79 -6.05
N SER A 161 9.68 -7.00 -4.95
CA SER A 161 10.18 -7.76 -3.81
C SER A 161 9.07 -8.56 -3.17
N GLN A 162 9.45 -9.65 -2.53
CA GLN A 162 8.59 -10.46 -1.70
C GLN A 162 9.27 -10.71 -0.38
N ASP A 163 8.54 -10.50 0.70
CA ASP A 163 9.00 -10.77 2.05
C ASP A 163 8.01 -11.68 2.78
N ASN A 164 8.54 -12.68 3.49
CA ASN A 164 7.74 -13.69 4.18
C ASN A 164 8.29 -13.90 5.58
N HIS A 165 7.45 -13.63 6.57
CA HIS A 165 7.76 -13.88 7.99
C HIS A 165 6.80 -14.91 8.57
N ARG A 166 7.33 -15.87 9.33
CA ARG A 166 6.55 -16.84 10.08
C ARG A 166 7.05 -16.92 11.51
N ILE A 167 6.11 -16.95 12.43
CA ILE A 167 6.38 -17.08 13.86
C ILE A 167 5.51 -18.21 14.40
N GLU A 168 6.12 -19.12 15.14
CA GLU A 168 5.44 -20.16 15.90
C GLU A 168 5.75 -20.01 17.38
N SER A 169 4.74 -20.17 18.21
CA SER A 169 4.82 -20.03 19.66
C SER A 169 4.05 -21.17 20.34
N TYR A 170 4.59 -21.65 21.49
CA TYR A 170 4.03 -22.71 22.31
C TYR A 170 3.89 -22.29 23.76
#